data_7c960d55d4a34a8c7d841627010d417f
#
_entry.id   7c960d55d4a34a8c7d841627010d417f
#
_cell.length_a   1.000
_cell.length_b   1.000
_cell.length_c   1.000
_cell.angle_alpha   90.00
_cell.angle_beta   90.00
_cell.angle_gamma   90.00
#
_symmetry.space_group_name_H-M   'P 1'
#
loop_
_entity.id
_entity.type
_entity.pdbx_description
1 polymer ?
#
loop_
_entity_poly.entity_id
_entity_poly.type
_entity_poly.pdbx_seq_one_letter_code
_entity_poly.pdbx_strand_id
1 'polypeptide(L)'
;MKLKKHQKIAIVMGSQSDYSTMKDCVKILKILKISFDLKIVSAHRTPKRLYEFAKKSETSYSVIIAGAGGSAHLPGMIASLTTVPVIGVPVESKKLKGLD
;
A
#
# COMPACT_ATOMS: atom_id res chain seq x y z
N MET A 1 -6.17 10.92 21.23
CA MET A 1 -7.14 10.51 20.21
C MET A 1 -7.61 9.08 20.45
N LYS A 2 -8.89 8.90 20.42
CA LYS A 2 -9.43 7.57 20.65
C LYS A 2 -9.27 6.72 19.39
N LEU A 3 -8.68 5.54 19.56
CA LEU A 3 -8.48 4.64 18.44
C LEU A 3 -9.78 3.92 18.09
N LYS A 4 -9.95 3.64 16.83
CA LYS A 4 -11.12 2.96 16.30
C LYS A 4 -10.84 1.48 16.11
N LYS A 5 -11.90 0.70 15.89
CA LYS A 5 -11.72 -0.74 15.64
C LYS A 5 -10.94 -1.03 14.36
N HIS A 6 -10.87 -0.08 13.41
CA HIS A 6 -10.10 -0.25 12.19
C HIS A 6 -8.84 0.62 12.24
N GLN A 7 -7.93 0.26 13.15
CA GLN A 7 -6.69 1.01 13.33
C GLN A 7 -5.50 0.37 12.65
N LYS A 8 -5.72 -0.67 11.90
CA LYS A 8 -4.66 -1.30 11.16
C LYS A 8 -4.18 -0.42 10.02
N ILE A 9 -2.95 -0.63 9.63
CA ILE A 9 -2.37 -0.03 8.44
C ILE A 9 -2.28 -1.12 7.38
N ALA A 10 -2.61 -0.78 6.14
CA ALA A 10 -2.40 -1.70 5.02
C ALA A 10 -1.10 -1.31 4.34
N ILE A 11 -0.23 -2.29 4.13
CA ILE A 11 0.95 -2.11 3.29
C ILE A 11 0.68 -2.88 2.01
N VAL A 12 0.64 -2.18 0.90
CA VAL A 12 0.26 -2.75 -0.39
C VAL A 12 1.36 -2.54 -1.41
N MET A 13 1.64 -3.56 -2.21
CA MET A 13 2.64 -3.44 -3.25
C MET A 13 2.14 -4.12 -4.51
N GLY A 14 2.67 -3.71 -5.66
CA GLY A 14 2.23 -4.22 -6.95
C GLY A 14 2.75 -5.60 -7.29
N SER A 15 3.89 -5.99 -6.72
CA SER A 15 4.45 -7.30 -6.92
C SER A 15 5.32 -7.68 -5.73
N GLN A 16 5.61 -8.97 -5.63
CA GLN A 16 6.43 -9.47 -4.53
C GLN A 16 7.85 -8.88 -4.56
N SER A 17 8.35 -8.55 -5.74
CA SER A 17 9.69 -7.98 -5.85
C SER A 17 9.81 -6.60 -5.18
N ASP A 18 8.69 -5.92 -4.96
CA ASP A 18 8.70 -4.62 -4.30
C ASP A 18 8.98 -4.74 -2.80
N TYR A 19 8.91 -5.94 -2.26
CA TYR A 19 9.11 -6.12 -0.83
C TYR A 19 10.50 -5.69 -0.36
N SER A 20 11.50 -5.79 -1.22
CA SER A 20 12.85 -5.37 -0.83
C SER A 20 12.89 -3.89 -0.41
N THR A 21 12.00 -3.07 -0.98
CA THR A 21 11.87 -1.68 -0.57
C THR A 21 10.93 -1.53 0.61
N MET A 22 9.81 -2.26 0.59
CA MET A 22 8.76 -2.09 1.59
C MET A 22 9.08 -2.76 2.93
N LYS A 23 10.07 -3.65 2.98
CA LYS A 23 10.39 -4.37 4.21
C LYS A 23 10.80 -3.46 5.37
N ASP A 24 11.38 -2.31 5.06
CA ASP A 24 11.79 -1.38 6.10
C ASP A 24 10.58 -0.76 6.78
N CYS A 25 9.53 -0.52 6.01
CA CYS A 25 8.27 -0.04 6.57
C CYS A 25 7.68 -1.10 7.50
N VAL A 26 7.68 -2.36 7.07
CA VAL A 26 7.20 -3.47 7.89
C VAL A 26 7.98 -3.53 9.20
N LYS A 27 9.30 -3.39 9.11
CA LYS A 27 10.17 -3.47 10.28
C LYS A 27 9.83 -2.37 11.29
N ILE A 28 9.63 -1.14 10.81
CA ILE A 28 9.31 -0.02 11.69
C ILE A 28 7.95 -0.21 12.35
N LEU A 29 6.95 -0.67 11.60
CA LEU A 29 5.63 -0.91 12.18
C LEU A 29 5.68 -1.98 13.27
N LYS A 30 6.51 -3.01 13.09
CA LYS A 30 6.69 -4.03 14.11
C LYS A 30 7.34 -3.46 15.37
N ILE A 31 8.35 -2.62 15.19
CA ILE A 31 9.02 -1.97 16.32
C ILE A 31 8.03 -1.11 17.10
N LEU A 32 7.18 -0.38 16.40
CA LEU A 32 6.19 0.51 17.00
C LEU A 32 4.96 -0.24 17.50
N LYS A 33 4.89 -1.55 17.27
CA LYS A 33 3.76 -2.39 17.68
C LYS A 33 2.45 -1.92 17.08
N ILE A 34 2.50 -1.49 15.82
CA ILE A 34 1.30 -1.08 15.08
C ILE A 34 0.83 -2.26 14.23
N SER A 35 -0.44 -2.61 14.34
CA SER A 35 -1.03 -3.70 13.55
C SER A 35 -1.07 -3.33 12.07
N PHE A 36 -0.71 -4.27 11.22
CA PHE A 36 -0.76 -4.04 9.78
C PHE A 36 -1.04 -5.35 9.03
N ASP A 37 -1.51 -5.19 7.80
CA ASP A 37 -1.64 -6.28 6.85
C ASP A 37 -0.76 -5.96 5.65
N LEU A 38 -0.11 -6.99 5.11
CA LEU A 38 0.74 -6.85 3.94
C LEU A 38 0.06 -7.57 2.77
N LYS A 39 -0.19 -6.84 1.69
CA LYS A 39 -0.92 -7.40 0.55
C LYS A 39 -0.25 -7.06 -0.77
N ILE A 40 -0.39 -7.97 -1.73
CA ILE A 40 0.08 -7.74 -3.09
C ILE A 40 -1.15 -7.54 -3.97
N VAL A 41 -1.28 -6.36 -4.56
CA VAL A 41 -2.40 -6.00 -5.42
C VAL A 41 -1.87 -5.29 -6.64
N SER A 42 -2.03 -5.88 -7.81
CA SER A 42 -1.54 -5.27 -9.04
C SER A 42 -2.63 -4.40 -9.67
N ALA A 43 -2.29 -3.14 -9.96
CA ALA A 43 -3.24 -2.23 -10.58
C ALA A 43 -3.60 -2.68 -11.99
N HIS A 44 -2.67 -3.27 -12.71
CA HIS A 44 -2.87 -3.64 -14.10
C HIS A 44 -3.28 -5.09 -14.32
N ARG A 45 -2.77 -6.00 -13.49
CA ARG A 45 -3.06 -7.42 -13.66
C ARG A 45 -4.33 -7.88 -12.95
N THR A 46 -4.69 -7.23 -11.84
CA THR A 46 -5.87 -7.62 -11.06
C THR A 46 -6.71 -6.41 -10.66
N PRO A 47 -7.31 -5.71 -11.65
CA PRO A 47 -8.08 -4.50 -11.35
C PRO A 47 -9.29 -4.75 -10.45
N LYS A 48 -9.95 -5.89 -10.59
CA LYS A 48 -11.09 -6.21 -9.74
C LYS A 48 -10.65 -6.37 -8.29
N ARG A 49 -9.52 -7.02 -8.06
CA ARG A 49 -8.98 -7.18 -6.72
C ARG A 49 -8.61 -5.84 -6.11
N LEU A 50 -8.06 -4.95 -6.93
CA LEU A 50 -7.72 -3.60 -6.52
C LEU A 50 -8.96 -2.86 -6.06
N TYR A 51 -10.03 -2.93 -6.83
CA TYR A 51 -11.28 -2.27 -6.50
C TYR A 51 -11.85 -2.80 -5.17
N GLU A 52 -11.87 -4.12 -5.02
CA GLU A 52 -12.39 -4.74 -3.81
C GLU A 52 -11.54 -4.38 -2.59
N PHE A 53 -10.24 -4.35 -2.75
CA PHE A 53 -9.35 -3.94 -1.66
C PHE A 53 -9.64 -2.50 -1.25
N ALA A 54 -9.75 -1.60 -2.21
CA ALA A 54 -10.00 -0.18 -1.91
C ALA A 54 -11.32 0.01 -1.16
N LYS A 55 -12.35 -0.71 -1.57
CA LYS A 55 -13.65 -0.61 -0.91
C LYS A 55 -13.62 -1.16 0.50
N LYS A 56 -12.98 -2.30 0.70
CA LYS A 56 -12.88 -2.90 2.03
C LYS A 56 -12.02 -2.08 2.98
N SER A 57 -11.06 -1.34 2.43
CA SER A 57 -10.13 -0.58 3.26
C SER A 57 -10.84 0.45 4.12
N GLU A 58 -12.00 0.94 3.68
CA GLU A 58 -12.73 1.98 4.42
C GLU A 58 -13.23 1.51 5.77
N THR A 59 -13.40 0.20 5.95
CA THR A 59 -13.83 -0.36 7.23
C THR A 59 -12.70 -1.10 7.94
N SER A 60 -11.56 -1.30 7.30
CA SER A 60 -10.49 -2.12 7.85
C SER A 60 -9.23 -1.36 8.20
N TYR A 61 -8.96 -0.25 7.53
CA TYR A 61 -7.67 0.43 7.67
C TYR A 61 -7.82 1.91 7.94
N SER A 62 -6.88 2.45 8.71
CA SER A 62 -6.80 3.89 8.95
C SER A 62 -5.93 4.58 7.91
N VAL A 63 -4.95 3.87 7.39
CA VAL A 63 -4.00 4.40 6.41
C VAL A 63 -3.55 3.28 5.50
N ILE A 64 -3.32 3.60 4.25
CA ILE A 64 -2.76 2.65 3.28
C ILE A 64 -1.41 3.19 2.84
N ILE A 65 -0.37 2.35 2.96
CA ILE A 65 0.96 2.67 2.45
C ILE A 65 1.15 1.81 1.21
N ALA A 66 1.22 2.44 0.06
CA ALA A 66 1.25 1.73 -1.21
C ALA A 66 2.54 2.00 -1.95
N GLY A 67 3.26 0.92 -2.28
CA GLY A 67 4.52 0.99 -3.01
C GLY A 67 4.38 0.39 -4.39
N ALA A 68 4.93 1.05 -5.39
CA ALA A 68 4.92 0.54 -6.75
C ALA A 68 6.05 1.16 -7.56
N GLY A 69 6.61 0.35 -8.45
CA GLY A 69 7.58 0.84 -9.41
C GLY A 69 6.89 1.28 -10.70
N GLY A 70 7.63 1.63 -11.70
CA GLY A 70 7.13 2.01 -13.02
C GLY A 70 6.07 3.08 -12.93
N SER A 71 6.15 4.26 -13.02
CA SER A 71 5.16 5.34 -12.91
C SER A 71 4.31 5.34 -11.63
N ALA A 72 4.48 4.34 -10.78
CA ALA A 72 3.83 4.26 -9.47
C ALA A 72 2.31 4.50 -9.54
N HIS A 73 1.62 3.81 -10.43
CA HIS A 73 0.17 3.98 -10.62
C HIS A 73 -0.67 3.46 -9.46
N LEU A 74 -0.19 2.44 -8.75
CA LEU A 74 -0.98 1.79 -7.71
C LEU A 74 -1.49 2.75 -6.62
N PRO A 75 -0.64 3.61 -6.04
CA PRO A 75 -1.13 4.52 -5.00
C PRO A 75 -2.23 5.44 -5.48
N GLY A 76 -2.07 6.02 -6.68
CA GLY A 76 -3.06 6.92 -7.24
C GLY A 76 -4.38 6.23 -7.53
N MET A 77 -4.32 5.01 -8.04
CA MET A 77 -5.53 4.26 -8.36
C MET A 77 -6.28 3.87 -7.08
N ILE A 78 -5.56 3.47 -6.03
CA ILE A 78 -6.20 3.18 -4.76
C ILE A 78 -6.84 4.44 -4.18
N ALA A 79 -6.10 5.55 -4.21
CA ALA A 79 -6.60 6.81 -3.66
C ALA A 79 -7.87 7.29 -4.36
N SER A 80 -8.03 6.97 -5.64
CA SER A 80 -9.22 7.35 -6.38
C SER A 80 -10.45 6.52 -6.02
N LEU A 81 -10.27 5.41 -5.30
CA LEU A 81 -11.33 4.46 -5.02
C LEU A 81 -11.70 4.37 -3.53
N THR A 82 -10.99 5.07 -2.66
CA THR A 82 -11.24 5.00 -1.23
C THR A 82 -11.06 6.36 -0.58
N THR A 83 -11.71 6.56 0.57
CA THR A 83 -11.54 7.77 1.37
C THR A 83 -10.40 7.63 2.38
N VAL A 84 -9.81 6.45 2.50
CA VAL A 84 -8.69 6.22 3.42
C VAL A 84 -7.45 6.94 2.88
N PRO A 85 -6.71 7.64 3.74
CA PRO A 85 -5.46 8.29 3.30
C PRO A 85 -4.48 7.27 2.71
N VAL A 86 -3.88 7.61 1.59
CA VAL A 86 -2.92 6.74 0.91
C VAL A 86 -1.58 7.45 0.83
N ILE A 87 -0.53 6.78 1.33
CA ILE A 87 0.83 7.28 1.24
C ILE A 87 1.53 6.47 0.15
N GLY A 88 1.96 7.14 -0.90
CA GLY A 88 2.66 6.49 -2.00
C GLY A 88 4.15 6.38 -1.73
N VAL A 89 4.73 5.22 -1.99
CA VAL A 89 6.16 4.99 -1.86
C VAL A 89 6.70 4.56 -3.22
N PRO A 90 7.54 5.38 -3.85
CA PRO A 90 8.15 4.98 -5.12
C PRO A 90 9.16 3.87 -4.88
N VAL A 91 9.02 2.80 -5.66
CA VAL A 91 9.93 1.67 -5.58
C VAL A 91 10.91 1.78 -6.74
N GLU A 92 12.19 1.68 -6.44
CA GLU A 92 13.22 1.80 -7.46
C GLU A 92 13.09 0.69 -8.51
N SER A 93 13.10 1.08 -9.77
CA SER A 93 13.09 0.14 -10.88
C SER A 93 14.48 0.02 -11.46
N LYS A 94 14.74 -1.08 -12.14
CA LYS A 94 16.04 -1.29 -12.77
C LYS A 94 16.31 -0.27 -13.87
N LYS A 95 15.27 0.24 -14.50
CA LYS A 95 15.42 1.19 -15.60
C LYS A 95 15.61 2.62 -15.12
N LEU A 96 14.79 3.07 -14.20
CA LEU A 96 14.75 4.47 -13.81
C LEU A 96 15.16 4.72 -12.37
N LYS A 97 15.50 3.67 -11.65
CA LYS A 97 16.04 3.75 -10.28
C LYS A 97 15.19 4.63 -9.38
N GLY A 98 13.87 4.46 -9.46
CA GLY A 98 12.96 5.18 -8.61
C GLY A 98 12.48 6.52 -9.14
N LEU A 99 12.90 6.90 -10.32
CA LEU A 99 12.48 8.17 -10.92
C LEU A 99 11.16 8.08 -11.67
N ASP A 100 10.69 6.86 -11.90
CA ASP A 100 9.45 6.65 -12.67
C ASP A 100 8.18 6.68 -11.82
#